data_7639bc923c30f549b7fbf3d1d3ec0735
#
_entry.id   7639bc923c30f549b7fbf3d1d3ec0735
#
_cell.length_a   1.000
_cell.length_b   1.000
_cell.length_c   1.000
_cell.angle_alpha   90.00
_cell.angle_beta   90.00
_cell.angle_gamma   90.00
#
_symmetry.space_group_name_H-M   'P 1'
#
loop_
_entity.id
_entity.type
_entity.pdbx_description
1 polymer ?
#
loop_
_entity_poly.entity_id
_entity_poly.type
_entity_poly.pdbx_seq_one_letter_code
_entity_poly.pdbx_strand_id
1 'polypeptide(L)'
;INQLSDTLEHTISELKTANNELKKDIQKKEEIDQMRREFLANVSHELKTPIALIQGYAEGLLEDVNSDPESRKFYCDVIVDEAAKMNNMVKKLLTLNQLEAGNDVVSMERFDITALVHNYLQSADLLAKQNGISVHMDQTKEIYVWSDEFKIEEVLMNYFSNAVNHCEKEKVIEVKIEEMDGHARVSVFNTGMPIPEDSLPHLWEKFYKVDKARTRE
;
A
#
# COMPACT_ATOMS: atom_id res chain seq x y z
N ILE A 1 -35.24 0.73 -53.08
CA ILE A 1 -35.19 -0.42 -52.11
C ILE A 1 -33.77 -0.61 -51.60
N ASN A 2 -32.73 -0.59 -52.45
CA ASN A 2 -31.35 -0.78 -52.00
C ASN A 2 -30.87 0.30 -51.00
N GLN A 3 -31.14 1.59 -51.24
CA GLN A 3 -30.74 2.67 -50.34
C GLN A 3 -31.32 2.52 -48.91
N LEU A 4 -32.56 2.06 -48.78
CA LEU A 4 -33.22 1.85 -47.51
C LEU A 4 -32.60 0.67 -46.75
N SER A 5 -32.25 -0.41 -47.47
CA SER A 5 -31.57 -1.59 -46.94
C SER A 5 -30.17 -1.24 -46.42
N ASP A 6 -29.40 -0.49 -47.19
CA ASP A 6 -28.04 -0.06 -46.83
C ASP A 6 -28.07 0.87 -45.61
N THR A 7 -29.03 1.79 -45.52
CA THR A 7 -29.21 2.66 -44.35
C THR A 7 -29.59 1.85 -43.13
N LEU A 8 -30.46 0.85 -43.25
CA LEU A 8 -30.88 0.00 -42.15
C LEU A 8 -29.71 -0.86 -41.62
N GLU A 9 -28.93 -1.46 -42.52
CA GLU A 9 -27.74 -2.23 -42.14
C GLU A 9 -26.71 -1.39 -41.40
N HIS A 10 -26.47 -0.15 -41.90
CA HIS A 10 -25.57 0.80 -41.25
C HIS A 10 -26.05 1.14 -39.83
N THR A 11 -27.34 1.50 -39.69
CA THR A 11 -27.92 1.85 -38.38
C THR A 11 -27.91 0.68 -37.41
N ILE A 12 -28.14 -0.55 -37.88
CA ILE A 12 -28.04 -1.77 -37.06
C ILE A 12 -26.59 -2.00 -36.61
N SER A 13 -25.62 -1.76 -37.49
CA SER A 13 -24.19 -1.89 -37.14
C SER A 13 -23.76 -0.86 -36.10
N GLU A 14 -24.17 0.42 -36.29
CA GLU A 14 -23.91 1.49 -35.31
C GLU A 14 -24.54 1.18 -33.94
N LEU A 15 -25.81 0.74 -33.92
CA LEU A 15 -26.49 0.33 -32.69
C LEU A 15 -25.82 -0.84 -31.99
N LYS A 16 -25.34 -1.84 -32.74
CA LYS A 16 -24.54 -2.95 -32.13
C LYS A 16 -23.25 -2.48 -31.53
N THR A 17 -22.54 -1.57 -32.21
CA THR A 17 -21.29 -1.01 -31.71
C THR A 17 -21.54 -0.22 -30.42
N ALA A 18 -22.48 0.72 -30.43
CA ALA A 18 -22.87 1.51 -29.28
C ALA A 18 -23.35 0.63 -28.09
N ASN A 19 -24.13 -0.42 -28.37
CA ASN A 19 -24.58 -1.36 -27.34
C ASN A 19 -23.41 -2.15 -26.71
N ASN A 20 -22.42 -2.55 -27.52
CA ASN A 20 -21.23 -3.24 -27.02
C ASN A 20 -20.34 -2.31 -26.18
N GLU A 21 -20.20 -1.05 -26.57
CA GLU A 21 -19.49 -0.03 -25.79
C GLU A 21 -20.21 0.21 -24.45
N LEU A 22 -21.52 0.41 -24.48
CA LEU A 22 -22.33 0.59 -23.28
C LEU A 22 -22.22 -0.59 -22.31
N LYS A 23 -22.21 -1.82 -22.82
CA LYS A 23 -22.02 -3.02 -22.00
C LYS A 23 -20.65 -3.05 -21.31
N LYS A 24 -19.60 -2.66 -22.05
CA LYS A 24 -18.24 -2.55 -21.46
C LYS A 24 -18.17 -1.48 -20.37
N ASP A 25 -18.83 -0.34 -20.59
CA ASP A 25 -18.87 0.75 -19.62
C ASP A 25 -19.66 0.35 -18.35
N ILE A 26 -20.78 -0.36 -18.51
CA ILE A 26 -21.56 -0.89 -17.39
C ILE A 26 -20.70 -1.88 -16.60
N GLN A 27 -20.07 -2.83 -17.26
CA GLN A 27 -19.21 -3.82 -16.59
C GLN A 27 -18.07 -3.14 -15.83
N LYS A 28 -17.39 -2.19 -16.44
CA LYS A 28 -16.32 -1.40 -15.79
C LYS A 28 -16.85 -0.65 -14.57
N LYS A 29 -18.04 -0.10 -14.65
CA LYS A 29 -18.68 0.60 -13.51
C LYS A 29 -19.04 -0.37 -12.39
N GLU A 30 -19.55 -1.55 -12.70
CA GLU A 30 -19.84 -2.60 -11.73
C GLU A 30 -18.57 -3.08 -11.00
N GLU A 31 -17.46 -3.25 -11.74
CA GLU A 31 -16.16 -3.59 -11.17
C GLU A 31 -15.66 -2.50 -10.20
N ILE A 32 -15.77 -1.22 -10.59
CA ILE A 32 -15.41 -0.08 -9.72
C ILE A 32 -16.29 -0.03 -8.47
N ASP A 33 -17.61 -0.23 -8.61
CA ASP A 33 -18.53 -0.24 -7.47
C ASP A 33 -18.28 -1.44 -6.53
N GLN A 34 -17.89 -2.59 -7.08
CA GLN A 34 -17.50 -3.75 -6.29
C GLN A 34 -16.20 -3.46 -5.51
N MET A 35 -15.16 -2.97 -6.18
CA MET A 35 -13.91 -2.58 -5.52
C MET A 35 -14.13 -1.54 -4.41
N ARG A 36 -15.02 -0.58 -4.63
CA ARG A 36 -15.37 0.42 -3.61
C ARG A 36 -16.05 -0.18 -2.39
N ARG A 37 -16.96 -1.16 -2.58
CA ARG A 37 -17.61 -1.87 -1.47
C ARG A 37 -16.60 -2.68 -0.66
N GLU A 38 -15.72 -3.40 -1.33
CA GLU A 38 -14.67 -4.19 -0.68
C GLU A 38 -13.69 -3.30 0.09
N PHE A 39 -13.29 -2.18 -0.50
CA PHE A 39 -12.49 -1.17 0.17
C PHE A 39 -13.12 -0.68 1.48
N LEU A 40 -14.40 -0.27 1.45
CA LEU A 40 -15.11 0.21 2.64
C LEU A 40 -15.26 -0.88 3.71
N ALA A 41 -15.52 -2.12 3.28
CA ALA A 41 -15.60 -3.27 4.19
C ALA A 41 -14.24 -3.52 4.87
N ASN A 42 -13.16 -3.51 4.11
CA ASN A 42 -11.81 -3.71 4.63
C ASN A 42 -11.37 -2.58 5.58
N VAL A 43 -11.63 -1.31 5.25
CA VAL A 43 -11.40 -0.18 6.15
C VAL A 43 -12.16 -0.35 7.46
N SER A 44 -13.44 -0.73 7.38
CA SER A 44 -14.28 -0.94 8.57
C SER A 44 -13.72 -2.05 9.46
N HIS A 45 -13.25 -3.14 8.88
CA HIS A 45 -12.61 -4.23 9.62
C HIS A 45 -11.29 -3.81 10.28
N GLU A 46 -10.44 -3.10 9.55
CA GLU A 46 -9.14 -2.63 10.06
C GLU A 46 -9.29 -1.58 11.18
N LEU A 47 -10.37 -0.79 11.16
CA LEU A 47 -10.68 0.17 12.24
C LEU A 47 -11.33 -0.50 13.45
N LYS A 48 -12.13 -1.54 13.25
CA LYS A 48 -12.86 -2.20 14.34
C LYS A 48 -11.93 -2.86 15.37
N THR A 49 -10.83 -3.44 14.92
CA THR A 49 -9.88 -4.14 15.79
C THR A 49 -9.19 -3.20 16.78
N PRO A 50 -8.52 -2.10 16.37
CA PRO A 50 -7.92 -1.16 17.31
C PRO A 50 -8.94 -0.48 18.22
N ILE A 51 -10.16 -0.16 17.72
CA ILE A 51 -11.24 0.39 18.54
C ILE A 51 -11.61 -0.57 19.66
N ALA A 52 -11.79 -1.87 19.36
CA ALA A 52 -12.13 -2.88 20.36
C ALA A 52 -11.03 -3.05 21.40
N LEU A 53 -9.75 -2.98 20.99
CA LEU A 53 -8.62 -3.02 21.93
C LEU A 53 -8.59 -1.79 22.83
N ILE A 54 -8.71 -0.58 22.27
CA ILE A 54 -8.78 0.67 23.04
C ILE A 54 -9.92 0.60 24.08
N GLN A 55 -11.10 0.17 23.63
CA GLN A 55 -12.26 0.05 24.50
C GLN A 55 -12.02 -0.96 25.62
N GLY A 56 -11.55 -2.18 25.30
CA GLY A 56 -11.31 -3.23 26.30
C GLY A 56 -10.26 -2.84 27.34
N TYR A 57 -9.15 -2.21 26.94
CA TYR A 57 -8.12 -1.74 27.87
C TYR A 57 -8.59 -0.53 28.69
N ALA A 58 -9.40 0.37 28.11
CA ALA A 58 -10.01 1.46 28.86
C ALA A 58 -11.03 0.96 29.89
N GLU A 59 -11.88 0.00 29.55
CA GLU A 59 -12.80 -0.66 30.49
C GLU A 59 -12.03 -1.35 31.61
N GLY A 60 -10.93 -2.07 31.31
CA GLY A 60 -10.06 -2.68 32.31
C GLY A 60 -9.43 -1.67 33.27
N LEU A 61 -9.09 -0.47 32.80
CA LEU A 61 -8.63 0.64 33.66
C LEU A 61 -9.74 1.19 34.55
N LEU A 62 -10.97 1.27 34.06
CA LEU A 62 -12.13 1.79 34.81
C LEU A 62 -12.58 0.80 35.90
N GLU A 63 -12.55 -0.49 35.61
CA GLU A 63 -12.94 -1.54 36.56
C GLU A 63 -11.84 -1.89 37.56
N ASP A 64 -10.66 -1.25 37.46
CA ASP A 64 -9.49 -1.47 38.32
C ASP A 64 -9.06 -2.94 38.42
N VAL A 65 -9.24 -3.67 37.29
CA VAL A 65 -8.99 -5.12 37.19
C VAL A 65 -7.56 -5.48 37.58
N ASN A 66 -6.62 -4.56 37.33
CA ASN A 66 -5.20 -4.65 37.75
C ASN A 66 -4.77 -3.30 38.36
N SER A 67 -4.73 -3.23 39.69
CA SER A 67 -4.41 -1.99 40.42
C SER A 67 -2.92 -1.67 40.48
N ASP A 68 -2.05 -2.58 40.01
CA ASP A 68 -0.61 -2.33 40.03
C ASP A 68 -0.18 -1.29 38.96
N PRO A 69 0.83 -0.46 39.28
CA PRO A 69 1.25 0.63 38.36
C PRO A 69 1.79 0.15 37.04
N GLU A 70 2.39 -1.05 36.94
CA GLU A 70 2.97 -1.59 35.72
C GLU A 70 1.85 -2.02 34.73
N SER A 71 0.85 -2.73 35.22
CA SER A 71 -0.33 -3.12 34.43
C SER A 71 -1.11 -1.91 33.93
N ARG A 72 -1.30 -0.89 34.79
CA ARG A 72 -1.96 0.36 34.37
C ARG A 72 -1.18 1.07 33.26
N LYS A 73 0.16 1.14 33.40
CA LYS A 73 1.02 1.71 32.38
C LYS A 73 0.90 0.93 31.06
N PHE A 74 0.99 -0.40 31.12
CA PHE A 74 0.83 -1.25 29.95
C PHE A 74 -0.50 -1.00 29.22
N TYR A 75 -1.62 -0.89 29.96
CA TYR A 75 -2.93 -0.61 29.36
C TYR A 75 -2.95 0.77 28.68
N CYS A 76 -2.39 1.79 29.32
CA CYS A 76 -2.26 3.11 28.70
C CYS A 76 -1.39 3.08 27.45
N ASP A 77 -0.25 2.40 27.49
CA ASP A 77 0.67 2.28 26.35
C ASP A 77 -0.04 1.60 25.16
N VAL A 78 -0.80 0.51 25.37
CA VAL A 78 -1.57 -0.15 24.32
C VAL A 78 -2.63 0.80 23.72
N ILE A 79 -3.35 1.56 24.55
CA ILE A 79 -4.34 2.53 24.06
C ILE A 79 -3.68 3.60 23.18
N VAL A 80 -2.53 4.13 23.59
CA VAL A 80 -1.77 5.12 22.83
C VAL A 80 -1.28 4.56 21.51
N ASP A 81 -0.74 3.35 21.52
CA ASP A 81 -0.24 2.67 20.32
C ASP A 81 -1.35 2.39 19.30
N GLU A 82 -2.49 1.89 19.76
CA GLU A 82 -3.64 1.62 18.88
C GLU A 82 -4.24 2.92 18.32
N ALA A 83 -4.32 3.99 19.11
CA ALA A 83 -4.73 5.31 18.64
C ALA A 83 -3.77 5.87 17.58
N ALA A 84 -2.45 5.69 17.75
CA ALA A 84 -1.45 6.09 16.77
C ALA A 84 -1.59 5.30 15.45
N LYS A 85 -1.83 3.97 15.51
CA LYS A 85 -2.11 3.14 14.33
C LYS A 85 -3.34 3.63 13.58
N MET A 86 -4.43 3.95 14.29
CA MET A 86 -5.64 4.51 13.68
C MET A 86 -5.38 5.85 13.00
N ASN A 87 -4.65 6.75 13.65
CA ASN A 87 -4.31 8.05 13.07
C ASN A 87 -3.49 7.89 11.77
N ASN A 88 -2.53 6.97 11.75
CA ASN A 88 -1.76 6.66 10.55
C ASN A 88 -2.63 6.07 9.43
N MET A 89 -3.61 5.23 9.77
CA MET A 89 -4.56 4.69 8.80
C MET A 89 -5.42 5.80 8.19
N VAL A 90 -5.96 6.71 9.02
CA VAL A 90 -6.74 7.85 8.54
C VAL A 90 -5.92 8.75 7.60
N LYS A 91 -4.65 9.04 7.94
CA LYS A 91 -3.76 9.79 7.06
C LYS A 91 -3.58 9.11 5.70
N LYS A 92 -3.32 7.79 5.68
CA LYS A 92 -3.20 7.02 4.43
C LYS A 92 -4.48 7.05 3.59
N LEU A 93 -5.65 6.99 4.22
CA LEU A 93 -6.95 7.12 3.54
C LEU A 93 -7.15 8.50 2.92
N LEU A 94 -6.77 9.56 3.62
CA LEU A 94 -6.85 10.93 3.11
C LEU A 94 -5.90 11.13 1.92
N THR A 95 -4.65 10.67 2.01
CA THR A 95 -3.70 10.72 0.90
C THR A 95 -4.24 9.96 -0.32
N LEU A 96 -4.78 8.75 -0.11
CA LEU A 96 -5.39 7.97 -1.20
C LEU A 96 -6.54 8.72 -1.87
N ASN A 97 -7.43 9.35 -1.10
CA ASN A 97 -8.53 10.15 -1.65
C ASN A 97 -8.03 11.36 -2.46
N GLN A 98 -6.95 12.02 -2.02
CA GLN A 98 -6.34 13.14 -2.75
C GLN A 98 -5.75 12.69 -4.08
N LEU A 99 -5.04 11.55 -4.09
CA LEU A 99 -4.49 10.94 -5.30
C LEU A 99 -5.59 10.55 -6.28
N GLU A 100 -6.69 9.94 -5.81
CA GLU A 100 -7.84 9.55 -6.65
C GLU A 100 -8.58 10.75 -7.24
N ALA A 101 -8.67 11.84 -6.50
CA ALA A 101 -9.27 13.09 -7.00
C ALA A 101 -8.43 13.81 -8.07
N GLY A 102 -7.20 13.34 -8.33
CA GLY A 102 -6.27 13.99 -9.27
C GLY A 102 -5.80 15.38 -8.83
N ASN A 103 -6.03 15.73 -7.56
CA ASN A 103 -5.69 17.05 -6.99
C ASN A 103 -4.24 17.12 -6.51
N ASP A 104 -3.48 16.04 -6.71
CA ASP A 104 -2.11 15.94 -6.24
C ASP A 104 -1.16 16.59 -7.25
N VAL A 105 -0.48 17.65 -6.83
CA VAL A 105 0.48 18.37 -7.66
C VAL A 105 1.82 17.63 -7.57
N VAL A 106 2.25 17.08 -8.71
CA VAL A 106 3.56 16.43 -8.82
C VAL A 106 4.63 17.49 -9.07
N SER A 107 5.63 17.54 -8.20
CA SER A 107 6.79 18.44 -8.33
C SER A 107 7.95 17.72 -9.00
N MET A 108 8.02 17.81 -10.33
CA MET A 108 9.08 17.16 -11.11
C MET A 108 10.39 17.92 -10.99
N GLU A 109 11.44 17.27 -10.51
CA GLU A 109 12.78 17.82 -10.38
C GLU A 109 13.87 16.79 -10.70
N ARG A 110 15.10 17.27 -10.92
CA ARG A 110 16.25 16.41 -11.16
C ARG A 110 17.00 16.20 -9.86
N PHE A 111 17.05 14.97 -9.38
CA PHE A 111 17.79 14.62 -8.16
C PHE A 111 18.57 13.30 -8.32
N ASP A 112 19.47 13.04 -7.37
CA ASP A 112 20.23 11.81 -7.29
C ASP A 112 19.48 10.75 -6.49
N ILE A 113 18.92 9.75 -7.18
CA ILE A 113 18.17 8.65 -6.55
C ILE A 113 19.09 7.79 -5.64
N THR A 114 20.39 7.69 -5.95
CA THR A 114 21.33 6.93 -5.12
C THR A 114 21.51 7.62 -3.77
N ALA A 115 21.68 8.96 -3.77
CA ALA A 115 21.78 9.74 -2.56
C ALA A 115 20.49 9.67 -1.72
N LEU A 116 19.31 9.79 -2.36
CA LEU A 116 18.03 9.67 -1.69
C LEU A 116 17.90 8.32 -0.95
N VAL A 117 18.14 7.22 -1.65
CA VAL A 117 18.04 5.87 -1.07
C VAL A 117 19.05 5.69 0.05
N HIS A 118 20.29 6.14 -0.12
CA HIS A 118 21.34 6.05 0.91
C HIS A 118 20.96 6.81 2.18
N ASN A 119 20.52 8.05 2.05
CA ASN A 119 20.10 8.90 3.18
C ASN A 119 18.91 8.27 3.93
N TYR A 120 17.93 7.73 3.20
CA TYR A 120 16.82 7.03 3.80
C TYR A 120 17.28 5.80 4.58
N LEU A 121 18.13 4.95 3.99
CA LEU A 121 18.64 3.73 4.65
C LEU A 121 19.46 4.06 5.90
N GLN A 122 20.23 5.14 5.90
CA GLN A 122 20.91 5.61 7.10
C GLN A 122 19.93 5.99 8.23
N SER A 123 18.85 6.67 7.90
CA SER A 123 17.81 7.02 8.88
C SER A 123 17.05 5.81 9.41
N ALA A 124 16.85 4.79 8.59
CA ALA A 124 16.16 3.54 8.92
C ALA A 124 17.05 2.48 9.60
N ASP A 125 18.38 2.68 9.63
CA ASP A 125 19.35 1.70 10.15
C ASP A 125 19.09 1.33 11.62
N LEU A 126 18.71 2.33 12.46
CA LEU A 126 18.37 2.08 13.84
C LEU A 126 17.19 1.12 13.99
N LEU A 127 16.13 1.34 13.19
CA LEU A 127 14.95 0.48 13.17
C LEU A 127 15.28 -0.94 12.70
N ALA A 128 16.08 -1.06 11.66
CA ALA A 128 16.53 -2.34 11.13
C ALA A 128 17.34 -3.11 12.19
N LYS A 129 18.29 -2.47 12.85
CA LYS A 129 19.10 -3.05 13.92
C LYS A 129 18.31 -3.49 15.14
N GLN A 130 17.28 -2.71 15.55
CA GLN A 130 16.38 -3.09 16.64
C GLN A 130 15.61 -4.38 16.32
N ASN A 131 15.30 -4.64 15.04
CA ASN A 131 14.67 -5.86 14.58
C ASN A 131 15.68 -6.99 14.26
N GLY A 132 16.97 -6.75 14.45
CA GLY A 132 18.05 -7.69 14.14
C GLY A 132 18.23 -7.93 12.63
N ILE A 133 17.88 -6.94 11.79
CA ILE A 133 17.93 -7.02 10.32
C ILE A 133 19.23 -6.39 9.82
N SER A 134 19.93 -7.09 8.92
CA SER A 134 21.07 -6.58 8.18
C SER A 134 20.62 -5.98 6.86
N VAL A 135 20.96 -4.70 6.62
CA VAL A 135 20.61 -3.99 5.39
C VAL A 135 21.85 -3.81 4.53
N HIS A 136 21.78 -4.21 3.28
CA HIS A 136 22.86 -4.10 2.29
C HIS A 136 22.44 -3.24 1.12
N MET A 137 23.33 -2.34 0.71
CA MET A 137 23.24 -1.55 -0.52
C MET A 137 24.64 -1.39 -1.09
N ASP A 138 24.90 -1.97 -2.26
CA ASP A 138 26.21 -1.96 -2.88
C ASP A 138 26.41 -0.83 -3.90
N GLN A 139 25.37 -0.02 -4.15
CA GLN A 139 25.42 1.04 -5.15
C GLN A 139 26.12 2.29 -4.61
N THR A 140 27.19 2.69 -5.31
CA THR A 140 27.96 3.92 -5.01
C THR A 140 27.95 4.93 -6.15
N LYS A 141 27.53 4.51 -7.37
CA LYS A 141 27.47 5.40 -8.53
C LYS A 141 26.24 6.30 -8.44
N GLU A 142 26.43 7.60 -8.61
CA GLU A 142 25.33 8.57 -8.71
C GLU A 142 24.45 8.27 -9.93
N ILE A 143 23.15 8.21 -9.74
CA ILE A 143 22.15 8.04 -10.79
C ILE A 143 21.14 9.17 -10.66
N TYR A 144 21.10 10.04 -11.67
CA TYR A 144 20.18 11.17 -11.69
C TYR A 144 18.90 10.80 -12.41
N VAL A 145 17.77 11.15 -11.78
CA VAL A 145 16.43 10.93 -12.32
C VAL A 145 15.65 12.24 -12.38
N TRP A 146 14.60 12.27 -13.20
CA TRP A 146 13.64 13.35 -13.26
C TRP A 146 12.31 12.85 -12.73
N SER A 147 11.96 13.20 -11.49
CA SER A 147 10.76 12.74 -10.80
C SER A 147 10.41 13.67 -9.62
N ASP A 148 9.39 13.34 -8.86
CA ASP A 148 9.06 13.98 -7.59
C ASP A 148 9.83 13.27 -6.46
N GLU A 149 10.88 13.93 -5.93
CA GLU A 149 11.77 13.36 -4.92
C GLU A 149 11.00 12.90 -3.67
N PHE A 150 10.08 13.74 -3.18
CA PHE A 150 9.30 13.46 -1.99
C PHE A 150 8.40 12.22 -2.17
N LYS A 151 7.73 12.10 -3.32
CA LYS A 151 6.88 10.94 -3.61
C LYS A 151 7.68 9.65 -3.81
N ILE A 152 8.87 9.75 -4.40
CA ILE A 152 9.77 8.60 -4.52
C ILE A 152 10.25 8.15 -3.14
N GLU A 153 10.55 9.08 -2.23
CA GLU A 153 10.89 8.75 -0.85
C GLU A 153 9.73 8.04 -0.13
N GLU A 154 8.48 8.53 -0.27
CA GLU A 154 7.29 7.84 0.28
C GLU A 154 7.14 6.41 -0.26
N VAL A 155 7.36 6.20 -1.54
CA VAL A 155 7.32 4.86 -2.17
C VAL A 155 8.41 3.97 -1.56
N LEU A 156 9.65 4.47 -1.45
CA LEU A 156 10.76 3.75 -0.83
C LEU A 156 10.45 3.36 0.62
N MET A 157 9.93 4.30 1.41
CA MET A 157 9.49 4.06 2.79
C MET A 157 8.48 2.91 2.88
N ASN A 158 7.50 2.89 1.99
CA ASN A 158 6.48 1.84 1.97
C ASN A 158 7.09 0.46 1.63
N TYR A 159 7.95 0.37 0.62
CA TYR A 159 8.62 -0.88 0.26
C TYR A 159 9.56 -1.37 1.36
N PHE A 160 10.35 -0.47 1.95
CA PHE A 160 11.27 -0.81 3.03
C PHE A 160 10.54 -1.23 4.31
N SER A 161 9.47 -0.53 4.68
CA SER A 161 8.62 -0.91 5.82
C SER A 161 8.00 -2.29 5.62
N ASN A 162 7.53 -2.61 4.42
CA ASN A 162 7.05 -3.95 4.09
C ASN A 162 8.18 -4.99 4.21
N ALA A 163 9.37 -4.68 3.70
CA ALA A 163 10.53 -5.56 3.82
C ALA A 163 10.89 -5.84 5.28
N VAL A 164 10.91 -4.82 6.15
CA VAL A 164 11.17 -4.98 7.60
C VAL A 164 10.10 -5.86 8.26
N ASN A 165 8.82 -5.63 7.96
CA ASN A 165 7.71 -6.35 8.58
C ASN A 165 7.64 -7.84 8.16
N HIS A 166 8.17 -8.19 6.99
CA HIS A 166 8.14 -9.54 6.44
C HIS A 166 9.52 -10.19 6.34
N CYS A 167 10.54 -9.57 6.97
CA CYS A 167 11.90 -10.10 6.99
C CYS A 167 12.03 -11.21 8.04
N GLU A 168 12.26 -12.43 7.58
CA GLU A 168 12.38 -13.62 8.41
C GLU A 168 13.69 -14.38 8.11
N LYS A 169 13.94 -15.46 8.83
CA LYS A 169 15.10 -16.35 8.70
C LYS A 169 16.43 -15.61 8.86
N GLU A 170 17.18 -15.41 7.75
CA GLU A 170 18.48 -14.76 7.76
C GLU A 170 18.43 -13.28 8.13
N LYS A 171 17.22 -12.69 8.11
CA LYS A 171 16.99 -11.27 8.41
C LYS A 171 17.87 -10.32 7.60
N VAL A 172 17.85 -10.49 6.29
CA VAL A 172 18.60 -9.67 5.34
C VAL A 172 17.63 -8.88 4.45
N ILE A 173 17.91 -7.59 4.28
CA ILE A 173 17.29 -6.73 3.28
C ILE A 173 18.39 -6.25 2.34
N GLU A 174 18.18 -6.41 1.02
CA GLU A 174 19.05 -5.88 -0.01
C GLU A 174 18.33 -4.81 -0.82
N VAL A 175 18.99 -3.66 -1.02
CA VAL A 175 18.49 -2.59 -1.89
C VAL A 175 19.45 -2.43 -3.05
N LYS A 176 18.93 -2.52 -4.28
CA LYS A 176 19.71 -2.36 -5.51
C LYS A 176 19.12 -1.24 -6.36
N ILE A 177 20.00 -0.49 -7.01
CA ILE A 177 19.62 0.53 -7.99
C ILE A 177 20.36 0.20 -9.29
N GLU A 178 19.60 0.08 -10.37
CA GLU A 178 20.11 -0.26 -11.69
C GLU A 178 19.60 0.74 -12.72
N GLU A 179 20.47 1.18 -13.61
CA GLU A 179 20.11 2.00 -14.76
C GLU A 179 19.81 1.08 -15.95
N MET A 180 18.57 1.12 -16.45
CA MET A 180 18.10 0.27 -17.54
C MET A 180 17.27 1.08 -18.53
N ASP A 181 17.70 1.14 -19.79
CA ASP A 181 16.96 1.74 -20.90
C ASP A 181 16.42 3.16 -20.61
N GLY A 182 17.25 4.02 -19.96
CA GLY A 182 16.89 5.39 -19.63
C GLY A 182 15.97 5.52 -18.40
N HIS A 183 15.81 4.45 -17.61
CA HIS A 183 15.09 4.42 -16.36
C HIS A 183 15.99 3.95 -15.22
N ALA A 184 15.73 4.41 -14.01
CA ALA A 184 16.33 3.85 -12.80
C ALA A 184 15.36 2.85 -12.17
N ARG A 185 15.83 1.63 -11.92
CA ARG A 185 15.10 0.60 -11.19
C ARG A 185 15.65 0.52 -9.78
N VAL A 186 14.81 0.77 -8.78
CA VAL A 186 15.11 0.50 -7.37
C VAL A 186 14.43 -0.80 -6.97
N SER A 187 15.19 -1.75 -6.46
CA SER A 187 14.69 -3.05 -6.01
C SER A 187 14.95 -3.20 -4.52
N VAL A 188 13.93 -3.60 -3.77
CA VAL A 188 14.03 -3.92 -2.34
C VAL A 188 13.71 -5.41 -2.20
N PHE A 189 14.69 -6.17 -1.77
CA PHE A 189 14.56 -7.60 -1.48
C PHE A 189 14.63 -7.83 0.02
N ASN A 190 13.87 -8.79 0.54
CA ASN A 190 13.99 -9.27 1.92
C ASN A 190 13.96 -10.80 1.97
N THR A 191 14.71 -11.37 2.89
CA THR A 191 14.57 -12.78 3.24
C THR A 191 13.26 -12.99 3.98
N GLY A 192 12.54 -14.08 3.67
CA GLY A 192 11.26 -14.38 4.28
C GLY A 192 10.46 -15.37 3.45
N MET A 193 9.17 -15.46 3.75
CA MET A 193 8.27 -16.30 2.95
C MET A 193 7.96 -15.59 1.62
N PRO A 194 8.09 -16.29 0.48
CA PRO A 194 7.72 -15.71 -0.81
C PRO A 194 6.21 -15.45 -0.88
N ILE A 195 5.83 -14.42 -1.61
CA ILE A 195 4.43 -14.14 -1.90
C ILE A 195 3.88 -15.27 -2.78
N PRO A 196 2.75 -15.91 -2.41
CA PRO A 196 2.13 -16.95 -3.23
C PRO A 196 1.80 -16.43 -4.64
N GLU A 197 1.99 -17.27 -5.66
CA GLU A 197 1.73 -16.88 -7.05
C GLU A 197 0.29 -16.42 -7.27
N ASP A 198 -0.68 -17.06 -6.62
CA ASP A 198 -2.10 -16.69 -6.68
C ASP A 198 -2.39 -15.30 -6.08
N SER A 199 -1.50 -14.80 -5.22
CA SER A 199 -1.62 -13.47 -4.59
C SER A 199 -1.01 -12.35 -5.44
N LEU A 200 -0.11 -12.66 -6.38
CA LEU A 200 0.60 -11.65 -7.18
C LEU A 200 -0.33 -10.72 -7.97
N PRO A 201 -1.41 -11.20 -8.62
CA PRO A 201 -2.35 -10.32 -9.34
C PRO A 201 -3.07 -9.33 -8.44
N HIS A 202 -3.23 -9.67 -7.15
CA HIS A 202 -4.01 -8.92 -6.16
C HIS A 202 -3.18 -7.95 -5.32
N LEU A 203 -1.85 -7.94 -5.44
CA LEU A 203 -0.97 -7.09 -4.62
C LEU A 203 -1.26 -5.60 -4.73
N TRP A 204 -1.83 -5.17 -5.85
CA TRP A 204 -2.18 -3.77 -6.11
C TRP A 204 -3.62 -3.42 -5.73
N GLU A 205 -4.38 -4.42 -5.24
CA GLU A 205 -5.71 -4.15 -4.70
C GLU A 205 -5.61 -3.48 -3.33
N LYS A 206 -6.48 -2.49 -3.12
CA LYS A 206 -6.49 -1.73 -1.87
C LYS A 206 -6.83 -2.64 -0.69
N PHE A 207 -5.99 -2.60 0.36
CA PHE A 207 -6.17 -3.41 1.58
C PHE A 207 -6.08 -4.93 1.38
N TYR A 208 -5.56 -5.39 0.25
CA TYR A 208 -5.24 -6.79 0.10
C TYR A 208 -4.12 -7.19 1.06
N LYS A 209 -4.30 -8.31 1.76
CA LYS A 209 -3.30 -8.91 2.66
C LYS A 209 -3.20 -10.39 2.36
N VAL A 210 -1.99 -10.88 2.15
CA VAL A 210 -1.71 -12.30 1.85
C VAL A 210 -2.19 -13.22 2.99
N ASP A 211 -2.11 -12.78 4.25
CA ASP A 211 -2.46 -13.58 5.43
C ASP A 211 -3.96 -13.90 5.57
N LYS A 212 -4.86 -13.12 4.93
CA LYS A 212 -6.30 -13.46 4.90
C LYS A 212 -6.63 -14.69 4.06
N ALA A 213 -5.74 -15.12 3.17
CA ALA A 213 -5.93 -16.33 2.38
C ALA A 213 -5.64 -17.62 3.17
N ARG A 214 -4.85 -17.55 4.27
CA ARG A 214 -4.46 -18.69 5.11
C ARG A 214 -5.48 -19.08 6.18
N THR A 215 -6.44 -18.24 6.50
CA THR A 215 -7.43 -18.49 7.58
C THR A 215 -8.67 -19.25 7.08
N ARG A 216 -8.66 -19.77 5.84
CA ARG A 216 -9.78 -20.49 5.22
C ARG A 216 -9.52 -21.98 4.95
N GLU A 217 -8.45 -22.55 5.53
CA GLU A 217 -8.23 -23.98 5.56
C GLU A 217 -8.50 -24.57 6.95
#